data_2a260144b58d2881432b0ef1255e0145
#
_entry.id   2a260144b58d2881432b0ef1255e0145
#
_cell.length_a   1.000
_cell.length_b   1.000
_cell.length_c   1.000
_cell.angle_alpha   90.00
_cell.angle_beta   90.00
_cell.angle_gamma   90.00
#
_symmetry.space_group_name_H-M   'P 1'
#
loop_
_entity.id
_entity.type
_entity.pdbx_description
1 polymer ?
#
loop_
_entity_poly.entity_id
_entity_poly.type
_entity_poly.pdbx_seq_one_letter_code
_entity_poly.pdbx_strand_id
1 'polypeptide(L)'
;MKIAIEAQRIFRTNKHGMDFVALETIRELQKLDHIHEYYILVAPGEDHCLEESANFHIIEIKCPTYPLWEQVALPLAIRKIKPEIVHCTSNTAPLFCPARLILTLHDIIFLEKRVHNNKSMYQNMGWYYRRFVVPRILKKCKQIITVSQFECHRIRETLHLPEEQIIAIHNGFSKRFHPLESVYDTTKKYIPAKEYLFFLGNTDPKKNTPRTLKAYSVYVQQSANPLPLLIADLKEEVIHQILKQEGIENIKNM
;
A
#
# COMPACT_ATOMS: atom_id res chain seq x y z
N MET A 1 6.40 24.31 13.27
CA MET A 1 7.39 23.20 13.27
C MET A 1 7.78 22.88 11.85
N LYS A 2 8.99 22.32 11.66
CA LYS A 2 9.38 21.69 10.39
C LYS A 2 9.12 20.19 10.47
N ILE A 3 8.39 19.64 9.50
CA ILE A 3 8.02 18.25 9.42
C ILE A 3 8.51 17.70 8.08
N ALA A 4 9.26 16.61 8.09
CA ALA A 4 9.63 15.91 6.88
C ALA A 4 8.79 14.64 6.72
N ILE A 5 8.24 14.42 5.53
CA ILE A 5 7.47 13.22 5.20
C ILE A 5 8.23 12.42 4.14
N GLU A 6 8.61 11.19 4.48
CA GLU A 6 9.12 10.23 3.50
C GLU A 6 7.97 9.74 2.64
N ALA A 7 8.03 10.02 1.36
CA ALA A 7 7.04 9.64 0.37
C ALA A 7 7.73 9.19 -0.93
N GLN A 8 8.80 8.40 -0.81
CA GLN A 8 9.72 8.05 -1.89
C GLN A 8 9.03 7.63 -3.17
N ARG A 9 7.90 6.95 -3.11
CA ARG A 9 7.29 6.24 -4.24
C ARG A 9 6.09 6.93 -4.86
N ILE A 10 5.69 8.11 -4.37
CA ILE A 10 4.45 8.74 -4.86
C ILE A 10 4.54 9.22 -6.32
N PHE A 11 5.73 9.45 -6.86
CA PHE A 11 5.92 9.90 -8.27
C PHE A 11 6.07 8.75 -9.26
N ARG A 12 5.96 7.49 -8.83
CA ARG A 12 5.94 6.35 -9.76
C ARG A 12 4.58 6.25 -10.48
N THR A 13 4.59 5.84 -11.73
CA THR A 13 3.37 5.63 -12.53
C THR A 13 2.48 4.53 -11.93
N ASN A 14 3.06 3.40 -11.54
CA ASN A 14 2.34 2.28 -10.93
C ASN A 14 2.44 2.34 -9.40
N LYS A 15 1.49 3.05 -8.79
CA LYS A 15 1.39 3.16 -7.34
C LYS A 15 0.72 1.94 -6.71
N HIS A 16 1.19 1.57 -5.52
CA HIS A 16 0.56 0.58 -4.67
C HIS A 16 -0.25 1.25 -3.55
N GLY A 17 -0.99 0.46 -2.76
CA GLY A 17 -1.86 0.99 -1.70
C GLY A 17 -1.14 1.92 -0.72
N MET A 18 0.08 1.56 -0.27
CA MET A 18 0.85 2.41 0.65
C MET A 18 1.25 3.75 0.02
N ASP A 19 1.55 3.76 -1.28
CA ASP A 19 1.93 4.98 -2.00
C ASP A 19 0.71 5.93 -2.10
N PHE A 20 -0.49 5.38 -2.31
CA PHE A 20 -1.74 6.15 -2.27
C PHE A 20 -2.06 6.67 -0.88
N VAL A 21 -1.86 5.88 0.18
CA VAL A 21 -2.07 6.34 1.56
C VAL A 21 -1.16 7.55 1.86
N ALA A 22 0.12 7.47 1.50
CA ALA A 22 1.04 8.58 1.66
C ALA A 22 0.60 9.82 0.88
N LEU A 23 0.27 9.67 -0.41
CA LEU A 23 -0.14 10.75 -1.30
C LEU A 23 -1.42 11.45 -0.80
N GLU A 24 -2.47 10.68 -0.50
CA GLU A 24 -3.74 11.25 -0.06
C GLU A 24 -3.61 11.90 1.34
N THR A 25 -2.80 11.32 2.22
CA THR A 25 -2.49 11.95 3.51
C THR A 25 -1.82 13.32 3.33
N ILE A 26 -0.83 13.42 2.43
CA ILE A 26 -0.15 14.69 2.15
C ILE A 26 -1.13 15.70 1.53
N ARG A 27 -1.96 15.28 0.58
CA ARG A 27 -2.98 16.15 -0.04
C ARG A 27 -3.99 16.70 0.96
N GLU A 28 -4.43 15.88 1.91
CA GLU A 28 -5.35 16.36 2.93
C GLU A 28 -4.64 17.26 3.95
N LEU A 29 -3.39 16.99 4.30
CA LEU A 29 -2.58 17.89 5.13
C LEU A 29 -2.38 19.26 4.45
N GLN A 30 -2.16 19.32 3.13
CA GLN A 30 -2.06 20.57 2.38
C GLN A 30 -3.33 21.44 2.48
N LYS A 31 -4.50 20.81 2.65
CA LYS A 31 -5.78 21.52 2.79
C LYS A 31 -6.07 21.97 4.22
N LEU A 32 -5.54 21.22 5.20
CA LEU A 32 -5.92 21.39 6.61
C LEU A 32 -4.89 22.16 7.42
N ASP A 33 -3.61 22.06 7.09
CA ASP A 33 -2.53 22.63 7.88
C ASP A 33 -1.79 23.74 7.11
N HIS A 34 -1.92 24.97 7.60
CA HIS A 34 -1.26 26.16 7.06
C HIS A 34 -0.27 26.76 8.05
N ILE A 35 0.02 26.05 9.17
CA ILE A 35 0.87 26.54 10.26
C ILE A 35 2.27 25.92 10.22
N HIS A 36 2.35 24.64 9.87
CA HIS A 36 3.60 23.90 9.87
C HIS A 36 4.26 23.90 8.48
N GLU A 37 5.58 23.81 8.45
CA GLU A 37 6.38 23.68 7.22
C GLU A 37 6.62 22.22 6.92
N TYR A 38 6.23 21.77 5.74
CA TYR A 38 6.35 20.39 5.31
C TYR A 38 7.39 20.21 4.21
N TYR A 39 8.22 19.21 4.35
CA TYR A 39 9.23 18.80 3.37
C TYR A 39 8.94 17.38 2.91
N ILE A 40 8.45 17.25 1.70
CA ILE A 40 8.04 15.95 1.12
C ILE A 40 9.22 15.36 0.36
N LEU A 41 9.78 14.28 0.89
CA LEU A 41 10.99 13.65 0.39
C LEU A 41 10.62 12.51 -0.55
N VAL A 42 10.89 12.67 -1.84
CA VAL A 42 10.47 11.76 -2.91
C VAL A 42 11.65 11.28 -3.74
N ALA A 43 11.53 10.13 -4.39
CA ALA A 43 12.40 9.78 -5.51
C ALA A 43 11.86 10.38 -6.81
N PRO A 44 12.71 10.69 -7.79
CA PRO A 44 12.25 11.10 -9.11
C PRO A 44 11.31 10.07 -9.74
N GLY A 45 10.32 10.52 -10.46
CA GLY A 45 9.37 9.70 -11.19
C GLY A 45 8.62 10.50 -12.24
N GLU A 46 7.85 9.80 -13.09
CA GLU A 46 7.14 10.41 -14.22
C GLU A 46 5.78 11.02 -13.81
N ASP A 47 5.19 10.54 -12.72
CA ASP A 47 3.87 10.99 -12.28
C ASP A 47 3.99 12.08 -11.20
N HIS A 48 4.05 13.33 -11.63
CA HIS A 48 4.09 14.51 -10.77
C HIS A 48 2.71 14.82 -10.17
N CYS A 49 2.16 13.87 -9.41
CA CYS A 49 0.80 13.89 -8.87
C CYS A 49 0.61 14.80 -7.63
N LEU A 50 1.66 15.43 -7.15
CA LEU A 50 1.64 16.37 -6.03
C LEU A 50 2.35 17.66 -6.44
N GLU A 51 1.74 18.80 -6.12
CA GLU A 51 2.29 20.11 -6.34
C GLU A 51 2.74 20.76 -5.03
N GLU A 52 3.70 21.66 -5.08
CA GLU A 52 4.12 22.47 -3.94
C GLU A 52 3.03 23.47 -3.56
N SER A 53 3.03 23.88 -2.30
CA SER A 53 2.22 24.99 -1.81
C SER A 53 3.05 25.88 -0.90
N ALA A 54 2.46 26.95 -0.36
CA ALA A 54 3.19 27.95 0.41
C ALA A 54 4.02 27.35 1.56
N ASN A 55 3.54 26.27 2.18
CA ASN A 55 4.18 25.59 3.30
C ASN A 55 4.49 24.10 3.04
N PHE A 56 4.37 23.63 1.80
CA PHE A 56 4.73 22.26 1.38
C PHE A 56 5.76 22.30 0.25
N HIS A 57 6.94 21.81 0.53
CA HIS A 57 8.11 21.81 -0.37
C HIS A 57 8.46 20.39 -0.78
N ILE A 58 8.63 20.16 -2.07
CA ILE A 58 8.99 18.86 -2.62
C ILE A 58 10.50 18.78 -2.82
N ILE A 59 11.13 17.76 -2.23
CA ILE A 59 12.57 17.52 -2.38
C ILE A 59 12.78 16.17 -3.05
N GLU A 60 13.21 16.21 -4.29
CA GLU A 60 13.59 15.01 -5.03
C GLU A 60 15.01 14.56 -4.66
N ILE A 61 15.12 13.30 -4.27
CA ILE A 61 16.35 12.65 -3.87
C ILE A 61 16.66 11.52 -4.85
N LYS A 62 17.67 11.71 -5.69
CA LYS A 62 18.16 10.68 -6.63
C LYS A 62 19.04 9.69 -5.92
N CYS A 63 18.74 8.40 -6.03
CA CYS A 63 19.57 7.33 -5.49
C CYS A 63 19.31 6.02 -6.24
N PRO A 64 20.35 5.21 -6.53
CA PRO A 64 20.20 4.05 -7.40
C PRO A 64 19.38 2.90 -6.81
N THR A 65 19.33 2.78 -5.48
CA THR A 65 18.61 1.69 -4.83
C THR A 65 17.80 2.17 -3.62
N TYR A 66 16.71 1.48 -3.31
CA TYR A 66 15.88 1.82 -2.16
C TYR A 66 16.65 1.77 -0.82
N PRO A 67 17.45 0.74 -0.49
CA PRO A 67 18.20 0.74 0.76
C PRO A 67 19.19 1.89 0.90
N LEU A 68 19.89 2.27 -0.16
CA LEU A 68 20.80 3.42 -0.15
C LEU A 68 20.02 4.74 -0.03
N TRP A 69 18.88 4.84 -0.72
CA TRP A 69 18.01 5.99 -0.60
C TRP A 69 17.55 6.19 0.85
N GLU A 70 17.04 5.13 1.49
CA GLU A 70 16.50 5.19 2.84
C GLU A 70 17.58 5.32 3.91
N GLN A 71 18.71 4.58 3.78
CA GLN A 71 19.71 4.53 4.86
C GLN A 71 20.81 5.58 4.76
N VAL A 72 20.99 6.20 3.59
CA VAL A 72 22.07 7.18 3.35
C VAL A 72 21.48 8.53 2.89
N ALA A 73 20.82 8.55 1.74
CA ALA A 73 20.39 9.80 1.12
C ALA A 73 19.30 10.53 1.95
N LEU A 74 18.33 9.79 2.49
CA LEU A 74 17.28 10.31 3.35
C LEU A 74 17.85 10.93 4.65
N PRO A 75 18.71 10.27 5.46
CA PRO A 75 19.35 10.88 6.61
C PRO A 75 20.17 12.14 6.29
N LEU A 76 20.85 12.18 5.14
CA LEU A 76 21.59 13.38 4.71
C LEU A 76 20.64 14.55 4.40
N ALA A 77 19.53 14.30 3.72
CA ALA A 77 18.49 15.31 3.47
C ALA A 77 17.89 15.81 4.80
N ILE A 78 17.56 14.90 5.71
CA ILE A 78 17.02 15.24 7.03
C ILE A 78 18.00 16.14 7.80
N ARG A 79 19.29 15.82 7.78
CA ARG A 79 20.33 16.68 8.41
C ARG A 79 20.40 18.08 7.83
N LYS A 80 20.20 18.22 6.52
CA LYS A 80 20.20 19.51 5.84
C LYS A 80 18.95 20.32 6.16
N ILE A 81 17.78 19.71 6.16
CA ILE A 81 16.48 20.35 6.42
C ILE A 81 16.33 20.68 7.91
N LYS A 82 16.85 19.82 8.79
CA LYS A 82 16.72 19.89 10.25
C LYS A 82 15.26 19.95 10.71
N PRO A 83 14.41 18.99 10.29
CA PRO A 83 13.03 18.93 10.75
C PRO A 83 12.98 18.50 12.23
N GLU A 84 11.93 18.88 12.92
CA GLU A 84 11.66 18.43 14.29
C GLU A 84 11.09 17.01 14.30
N ILE A 85 10.32 16.68 13.25
CA ILE A 85 9.65 15.37 13.07
C ILE A 85 9.94 14.84 11.68
N VAL A 86 10.20 13.54 11.60
CA VAL A 86 10.25 12.78 10.35
C VAL A 86 9.17 11.70 10.39
N HIS A 87 8.28 11.71 9.42
CA HIS A 87 7.26 10.69 9.25
C HIS A 87 7.62 9.79 8.06
N CYS A 88 7.95 8.53 8.33
CA CYS A 88 8.17 7.52 7.31
C CYS A 88 6.87 6.74 7.07
N THR A 89 6.42 6.69 5.80
CA THR A 89 5.06 6.23 5.46
C THR A 89 4.98 4.80 4.92
N SER A 90 6.13 4.11 4.74
CA SER A 90 6.21 2.89 3.94
C SER A 90 6.78 1.66 4.66
N ASN A 91 6.35 1.39 5.89
CA ASN A 91 6.75 0.25 6.73
C ASN A 91 8.21 0.26 7.21
N THR A 92 9.08 1.06 6.63
CA THR A 92 10.51 1.14 7.00
C THR A 92 10.94 2.57 7.20
N ALA A 93 12.09 2.75 7.83
CA ALA A 93 12.71 4.05 8.08
C ALA A 93 14.23 3.90 8.22
N PRO A 94 15.01 4.98 8.16
CA PRO A 94 16.43 4.92 8.35
C PRO A 94 16.77 4.45 9.77
N LEU A 95 17.76 3.55 9.89
CA LEU A 95 18.29 3.07 11.16
C LEU A 95 18.88 4.20 12.01
N PHE A 96 19.33 5.25 11.33
CA PHE A 96 19.81 6.48 11.95
C PHE A 96 19.01 7.68 11.45
N CYS A 97 18.07 8.14 12.28
CA CYS A 97 17.28 9.34 12.02
C CYS A 97 17.68 10.43 13.01
N PRO A 98 18.16 11.61 12.56
CA PRO A 98 18.58 12.70 13.44
C PRO A 98 17.43 13.55 14.00
N ALA A 99 16.18 13.15 13.79
CA ALA A 99 14.97 13.82 14.26
C ALA A 99 14.01 12.84 14.95
N ARG A 100 12.92 13.33 15.52
CA ARG A 100 11.87 12.49 16.11
C ARG A 100 11.19 11.68 15.01
N LEU A 101 11.26 10.36 15.10
CA LEU A 101 10.74 9.45 14.08
C LEU A 101 9.31 9.03 14.38
N ILE A 102 8.44 9.22 13.41
CA ILE A 102 7.10 8.62 13.33
C ILE A 102 7.12 7.61 12.19
N LEU A 103 6.53 6.44 12.38
CA LEU A 103 6.47 5.39 11.37
C LEU A 103 5.03 4.98 11.12
N THR A 104 4.58 4.96 9.86
CA THR A 104 3.39 4.21 9.48
C THR A 104 3.79 2.78 9.15
N LEU A 105 3.36 1.83 9.98
CA LEU A 105 3.54 0.40 9.82
C LEU A 105 2.19 -0.21 9.41
N HIS A 106 2.00 -0.47 8.12
CA HIS A 106 0.74 -0.95 7.58
C HIS A 106 0.41 -2.37 7.98
N ASP A 107 1.43 -3.23 8.04
CA ASP A 107 1.32 -4.64 8.39
C ASP A 107 2.67 -5.21 8.86
N ILE A 108 2.62 -6.44 9.41
CA ILE A 108 3.80 -7.21 9.79
C ILE A 108 3.92 -8.54 9.04
N ILE A 109 3.37 -8.61 7.83
CA ILE A 109 3.40 -9.81 6.97
C ILE A 109 4.83 -10.32 6.75
N PHE A 110 5.83 -9.43 6.73
CA PHE A 110 7.24 -9.80 6.59
C PHE A 110 7.79 -10.63 7.77
N LEU A 111 7.11 -10.69 8.91
CA LEU A 111 7.47 -11.54 10.05
C LEU A 111 6.89 -12.95 9.95
N GLU A 112 5.87 -13.17 9.14
CA GLU A 112 5.24 -14.46 8.97
C GLU A 112 6.18 -15.49 8.32
N LYS A 113 5.88 -16.79 8.55
CA LYS A 113 6.55 -17.88 7.85
C LYS A 113 6.30 -17.74 6.34
N ARG A 114 7.38 -17.84 5.59
CA ARG A 114 7.32 -17.69 4.15
C ARG A 114 6.78 -18.97 3.51
N VAL A 115 5.73 -18.85 2.72
CA VAL A 115 5.36 -19.91 1.78
C VAL A 115 6.37 -19.86 0.63
N HIS A 116 7.04 -20.97 0.35
CA HIS A 116 8.00 -21.10 -0.75
C HIS A 116 7.25 -21.03 -2.08
N ASN A 117 7.19 -19.82 -2.64
CA ASN A 117 6.76 -19.58 -4.01
C ASN A 117 7.91 -18.90 -4.75
N ASN A 118 8.00 -19.10 -6.07
CA ASN A 118 8.98 -18.52 -6.99
C ASN A 118 8.96 -16.98 -6.99
N LYS A 119 9.35 -16.34 -5.87
CA LYS A 119 9.46 -14.89 -5.76
C LYS A 119 10.78 -14.43 -6.36
N SER A 120 10.77 -13.28 -7.03
CA SER A 120 11.98 -12.70 -7.62
C SER A 120 13.06 -12.44 -6.54
N MET A 121 14.34 -12.40 -6.95
CA MET A 121 15.46 -12.06 -6.07
C MET A 121 15.24 -10.71 -5.36
N TYR A 122 14.65 -9.74 -6.05
CA TYR A 122 14.32 -8.42 -5.52
C TYR A 122 13.28 -8.47 -4.37
N GLN A 123 12.23 -9.28 -4.54
CA GLN A 123 11.23 -9.49 -3.48
C GLN A 123 11.83 -10.19 -2.26
N ASN A 124 12.79 -11.08 -2.49
CA ASN A 124 13.53 -11.76 -1.44
C ASN A 124 14.38 -10.77 -0.63
N MET A 125 15.15 -9.92 -1.30
CA MET A 125 15.93 -8.86 -0.66
C MET A 125 15.06 -7.93 0.17
N GLY A 126 13.92 -7.49 -0.36
CA GLY A 126 12.99 -6.61 0.35
C GLY A 126 12.40 -7.24 1.62
N TRP A 127 12.19 -8.55 1.61
CA TRP A 127 11.72 -9.28 2.79
C TRP A 127 12.79 -9.35 3.89
N TYR A 128 14.03 -9.71 3.55
CA TYR A 128 15.16 -9.72 4.52
C TYR A 128 15.46 -8.32 5.05
N TYR A 129 15.41 -7.31 4.18
CA TYR A 129 15.62 -5.93 4.56
C TYR A 129 14.61 -5.48 5.63
N ARG A 130 13.31 -5.73 5.45
CA ARG A 130 12.28 -5.39 6.43
C ARG A 130 12.46 -6.14 7.75
N ARG A 131 12.75 -7.43 7.70
CA ARG A 131 13.02 -8.22 8.92
C ARG A 131 14.21 -7.72 9.72
N PHE A 132 15.20 -7.16 9.04
CA PHE A 132 16.38 -6.58 9.68
C PHE A 132 16.11 -5.18 10.21
N VAL A 133 15.52 -4.30 9.40
CA VAL A 133 15.35 -2.88 9.69
C VAL A 133 14.21 -2.65 10.68
N VAL A 134 13.01 -3.19 10.44
CA VAL A 134 11.80 -2.81 11.19
C VAL A 134 11.94 -3.05 12.70
N PRO A 135 12.35 -4.21 13.21
CA PRO A 135 12.47 -4.40 14.66
C PRO A 135 13.46 -3.45 15.33
N ARG A 136 14.45 -2.94 14.58
CA ARG A 136 15.47 -2.00 15.08
C ARG A 136 14.98 -0.56 15.13
N ILE A 137 14.19 -0.14 14.13
CA ILE A 137 13.65 1.22 14.08
C ILE A 137 12.48 1.42 15.05
N LEU A 138 11.65 0.41 15.29
CA LEU A 138 10.49 0.52 16.19
C LEU A 138 10.89 1.00 17.58
N LYS A 139 12.01 0.55 18.10
CA LYS A 139 12.56 0.99 19.40
C LYS A 139 12.95 2.48 19.42
N LYS A 140 13.13 3.09 18.25
CA LYS A 140 13.54 4.48 18.05
C LYS A 140 12.36 5.38 17.66
N CYS A 141 11.23 4.80 17.26
CA CYS A 141 10.04 5.56 16.91
C CYS A 141 9.43 6.21 18.15
N LYS A 142 9.15 7.50 18.05
CA LYS A 142 8.37 8.21 19.05
C LYS A 142 6.92 7.77 19.02
N GLN A 143 6.40 7.51 17.81
CA GLN A 143 5.04 7.03 17.57
C GLN A 143 5.01 6.09 16.36
N ILE A 144 4.20 5.07 16.45
CA ILE A 144 3.88 4.15 15.35
C ILE A 144 2.41 4.33 15.02
N ILE A 145 2.13 4.52 13.73
CA ILE A 145 0.78 4.60 13.20
C ILE A 145 0.51 3.30 12.43
N THR A 146 -0.67 2.72 12.60
CA THR A 146 -1.13 1.62 11.77
C THR A 146 -2.54 1.87 11.28
N VAL A 147 -3.01 1.08 10.31
CA VAL A 147 -4.20 1.40 9.51
C VAL A 147 -5.50 0.78 10.03
N SER A 148 -5.43 -0.06 11.07
CA SER A 148 -6.61 -0.68 11.68
C SER A 148 -6.37 -1.07 13.13
N GLN A 149 -7.44 -1.20 13.90
CA GLN A 149 -7.37 -1.72 15.28
C GLN A 149 -6.86 -3.16 15.33
N PHE A 150 -7.24 -3.97 14.34
CA PHE A 150 -6.74 -5.34 14.22
C PHE A 150 -5.21 -5.38 14.08
N GLU A 151 -4.64 -4.61 13.15
CA GLU A 151 -3.17 -4.55 12.99
C GLU A 151 -2.50 -3.88 14.19
N CYS A 152 -3.12 -2.89 14.82
CA CYS A 152 -2.61 -2.27 16.03
C CYS A 152 -2.40 -3.30 17.15
N HIS A 153 -3.42 -4.10 17.43
CA HIS A 153 -3.36 -5.16 18.42
C HIS A 153 -2.32 -6.23 18.04
N ARG A 154 -2.34 -6.69 16.80
CA ARG A 154 -1.43 -7.69 16.27
C ARG A 154 0.05 -7.25 16.32
N ILE A 155 0.34 -6.01 15.92
CA ILE A 155 1.68 -5.43 15.94
C ILE A 155 2.16 -5.31 17.40
N ARG A 156 1.32 -4.79 18.28
CA ARG A 156 1.62 -4.62 19.70
C ARG A 156 1.99 -5.94 20.35
N GLU A 157 1.19 -6.97 20.16
CA GLU A 157 1.43 -8.31 20.74
C GLU A 157 2.67 -8.98 20.16
N THR A 158 2.81 -8.97 18.82
CA THR A 158 3.92 -9.67 18.13
C THR A 158 5.28 -9.04 18.42
N LEU A 159 5.32 -7.71 18.58
CA LEU A 159 6.56 -6.94 18.74
C LEU A 159 6.76 -6.40 20.16
N HIS A 160 5.86 -6.76 21.08
CA HIS A 160 5.88 -6.37 22.50
C HIS A 160 6.04 -4.86 22.68
N LEU A 161 5.22 -4.08 21.96
CA LEU A 161 5.25 -2.62 22.02
C LEU A 161 4.37 -2.10 23.16
N PRO A 162 4.77 -1.00 23.84
CA PRO A 162 3.90 -0.31 24.79
C PRO A 162 2.67 0.26 24.08
N GLU A 163 1.54 0.32 24.78
CA GLU A 163 0.26 0.76 24.21
C GLU A 163 0.31 2.20 23.73
N GLU A 164 0.98 3.07 24.46
CA GLU A 164 1.16 4.49 24.13
C GLU A 164 2.04 4.73 22.91
N GLN A 165 2.81 3.74 22.46
CA GLN A 165 3.72 3.88 21.32
C GLN A 165 3.05 3.63 19.97
N ILE A 166 1.90 2.95 19.95
CA ILE A 166 1.20 2.60 18.71
C ILE A 166 -0.24 3.07 18.72
N ILE A 167 -0.69 3.63 17.61
CA ILE A 167 -2.07 4.09 17.42
C ILE A 167 -2.61 3.62 16.07
N ALA A 168 -3.88 3.26 16.04
CA ALA A 168 -4.59 2.97 14.80
C ALA A 168 -5.24 4.24 14.26
N ILE A 169 -4.88 4.62 13.04
CA ILE A 169 -5.54 5.67 12.26
C ILE A 169 -6.05 5.02 10.98
N HIS A 170 -7.36 4.90 10.85
CA HIS A 170 -7.96 4.26 9.69
C HIS A 170 -7.73 5.08 8.42
N ASN A 171 -7.49 4.38 7.32
CA ASN A 171 -7.43 5.04 6.02
C ASN A 171 -8.79 5.61 5.67
N GLY A 172 -8.81 6.82 5.12
CA GLY A 172 -9.97 7.42 4.49
C GLY A 172 -10.13 6.92 3.05
N PHE A 173 -11.06 7.54 2.34
CA PHE A 173 -11.25 7.35 0.91
C PHE A 173 -11.23 8.69 0.18
N SER A 174 -10.76 8.68 -1.05
CA SER A 174 -10.69 9.90 -1.88
C SER A 174 -12.08 10.32 -2.33
N LYS A 175 -12.35 11.63 -2.37
CA LYS A 175 -13.59 12.22 -2.89
C LYS A 175 -13.92 11.83 -4.35
N ARG A 176 -12.93 11.31 -5.11
CA ARG A 176 -13.16 10.75 -6.44
C ARG A 176 -14.06 9.49 -6.41
N PHE A 177 -14.15 8.80 -5.26
CA PHE A 177 -15.05 7.68 -5.07
C PHE A 177 -16.38 8.21 -4.55
N HIS A 178 -17.33 8.42 -5.46
CA HIS A 178 -18.69 8.86 -5.16
C HIS A 178 -19.68 8.05 -6.01
N PRO A 179 -20.93 7.89 -5.57
CA PRO A 179 -21.96 7.27 -6.37
C PRO A 179 -22.12 8.01 -7.70
N LEU A 180 -22.15 7.27 -8.80
CA LEU A 180 -22.41 7.81 -10.13
C LEU A 180 -23.91 7.77 -10.41
N GLU A 181 -24.44 8.79 -11.10
CA GLU A 181 -25.84 8.83 -11.52
C GLU A 181 -26.19 7.71 -12.51
N SER A 182 -25.22 7.34 -13.37
CA SER A 182 -25.33 6.19 -14.29
C SER A 182 -24.07 5.35 -14.25
N VAL A 183 -24.11 4.25 -13.50
CA VAL A 183 -23.01 3.28 -13.40
C VAL A 183 -22.91 2.41 -14.66
N TYR A 184 -24.07 2.12 -15.28
CA TYR A 184 -24.16 1.19 -16.41
C TYR A 184 -23.33 1.65 -17.62
N ASP A 185 -23.35 2.95 -17.93
CA ASP A 185 -22.59 3.48 -19.07
C ASP A 185 -21.07 3.35 -18.89
N THR A 186 -20.59 3.35 -17.67
CA THR A 186 -19.17 3.16 -17.36
C THR A 186 -18.76 1.70 -17.42
N THR A 187 -19.62 0.77 -17.00
CA THR A 187 -19.31 -0.64 -16.86
C THR A 187 -19.61 -1.48 -18.11
N LYS A 188 -20.55 -1.06 -18.97
CA LYS A 188 -20.99 -1.79 -20.17
C LYS A 188 -19.86 -2.13 -21.15
N LYS A 189 -18.75 -1.37 -21.16
CA LYS A 189 -17.58 -1.66 -21.98
C LYS A 189 -16.77 -2.86 -21.50
N TYR A 190 -16.94 -3.25 -20.23
CA TYR A 190 -16.25 -4.40 -19.63
C TYR A 190 -17.20 -5.58 -19.49
N ILE A 191 -18.46 -5.29 -19.15
CA ILE A 191 -19.49 -6.30 -18.94
C ILE A 191 -20.84 -5.77 -19.40
N PRO A 192 -21.55 -6.46 -20.33
CA PRO A 192 -22.83 -5.98 -20.87
C PRO A 192 -24.03 -6.16 -19.92
N ALA A 193 -23.82 -6.73 -18.73
CA ALA A 193 -24.86 -6.96 -17.73
C ALA A 193 -25.02 -5.75 -16.80
N LYS A 194 -26.27 -5.47 -16.38
CA LYS A 194 -26.57 -4.43 -15.37
C LYS A 194 -26.12 -4.83 -13.97
N GLU A 195 -26.21 -6.12 -13.67
CA GLU A 195 -25.82 -6.68 -12.37
C GLU A 195 -24.70 -7.69 -12.59
N TYR A 196 -23.69 -7.65 -11.75
CA TYR A 196 -22.53 -8.53 -11.82
C TYR A 196 -21.88 -8.72 -10.46
N LEU A 197 -21.12 -9.78 -10.30
CA LEU A 197 -20.20 -9.96 -9.20
C LEU A 197 -18.85 -9.35 -9.59
N PHE A 198 -18.18 -8.68 -8.65
CA PHE A 198 -16.85 -8.10 -8.87
C PHE A 198 -15.83 -8.75 -7.95
N PHE A 199 -14.71 -9.17 -8.53
CA PHE A 199 -13.58 -9.75 -7.79
C PHE A 199 -12.28 -9.05 -8.18
N LEU A 200 -11.57 -8.50 -7.20
CA LEU A 200 -10.22 -8.01 -7.38
C LEU A 200 -9.25 -9.18 -7.20
N GLY A 201 -8.85 -9.79 -8.31
CA GLY A 201 -7.99 -10.97 -8.35
C GLY A 201 -6.54 -10.66 -8.00
N ASN A 202 -5.79 -11.70 -7.68
CA ASN A 202 -4.34 -11.63 -7.54
C ASN A 202 -3.75 -13.04 -7.55
N THR A 203 -2.47 -13.16 -7.87
CA THR A 203 -1.72 -14.42 -7.82
C THR A 203 -1.17 -14.75 -6.43
N ASP A 204 -1.23 -13.83 -5.48
CA ASP A 204 -0.80 -14.10 -4.10
C ASP A 204 -1.77 -15.11 -3.44
N PRO A 205 -1.29 -16.22 -2.87
CA PRO A 205 -2.13 -17.21 -2.20
C PRO A 205 -3.07 -16.65 -1.14
N LYS A 206 -2.71 -15.55 -0.48
CA LYS A 206 -3.53 -14.86 0.51
C LYS A 206 -4.82 -14.26 -0.06
N LYS A 207 -4.85 -13.97 -1.36
CA LYS A 207 -6.05 -13.47 -2.06
C LYS A 207 -7.03 -14.57 -2.43
N ASN A 208 -6.58 -15.82 -2.32
CA ASN A 208 -7.41 -17.01 -2.43
C ASN A 208 -8.21 -17.13 -3.74
N THR A 209 -7.64 -16.62 -4.85
CA THR A 209 -8.26 -16.62 -6.18
C THR A 209 -8.77 -17.99 -6.61
N PRO A 210 -8.04 -19.13 -6.42
CA PRO A 210 -8.54 -20.44 -6.82
C PRO A 210 -9.86 -20.81 -6.13
N ARG A 211 -9.98 -20.57 -4.81
CA ARG A 211 -11.23 -20.86 -4.09
C ARG A 211 -12.38 -19.94 -4.49
N THR A 212 -12.08 -18.68 -4.82
CA THR A 212 -13.09 -17.74 -5.33
C THR A 212 -13.66 -18.25 -6.66
N LEU A 213 -12.80 -18.68 -7.59
CA LEU A 213 -13.23 -19.25 -8.88
C LEU A 213 -14.02 -20.55 -8.67
N LYS A 214 -13.61 -21.41 -7.74
CA LYS A 214 -14.34 -22.63 -7.40
C LYS A 214 -15.72 -22.33 -6.81
N ALA A 215 -15.81 -21.36 -5.89
CA ALA A 215 -17.08 -20.93 -5.32
C ALA A 215 -18.02 -20.36 -6.41
N TYR A 216 -17.47 -19.58 -7.33
CA TYR A 216 -18.24 -19.05 -8.47
C TYR A 216 -18.71 -20.18 -9.38
N SER A 217 -17.91 -21.21 -9.66
CA SER A 217 -18.35 -22.36 -10.48
C SER A 217 -19.53 -23.10 -9.85
N VAL A 218 -19.52 -23.28 -8.52
CA VAL A 218 -20.65 -23.89 -7.79
C VAL A 218 -21.89 -23.00 -7.86
N TYR A 219 -21.72 -21.68 -7.70
CA TYR A 219 -22.82 -20.73 -7.82
C TYR A 219 -23.47 -20.79 -9.22
N VAL A 220 -22.67 -20.83 -10.29
CA VAL A 220 -23.18 -20.93 -11.67
C VAL A 220 -23.97 -22.24 -11.88
N GLN A 221 -23.52 -23.36 -11.30
CA GLN A 221 -24.21 -24.65 -11.41
C GLN A 221 -25.53 -24.70 -10.64
N GLN A 222 -25.64 -23.97 -9.55
CA GLN A 222 -26.83 -23.99 -8.68
C GLN A 222 -27.84 -22.88 -8.97
N SER A 223 -27.45 -21.85 -9.73
CA SER A 223 -28.32 -20.71 -10.03
C SER A 223 -29.01 -20.87 -11.38
N ALA A 224 -30.30 -20.59 -11.42
CA ALA A 224 -31.08 -20.54 -12.68
C ALA A 224 -30.64 -19.38 -13.59
N ASN A 225 -30.27 -18.24 -12.98
CA ASN A 225 -29.79 -17.05 -13.67
C ASN A 225 -28.53 -16.51 -12.98
N PRO A 226 -27.37 -17.11 -13.20
CA PRO A 226 -26.14 -16.67 -12.53
C PRO A 226 -25.69 -15.32 -13.04
N LEU A 227 -25.36 -14.42 -12.10
CA LEU A 227 -24.72 -13.16 -12.43
C LEU A 227 -23.32 -13.40 -12.98
N PRO A 228 -22.87 -12.64 -13.99
CA PRO A 228 -21.52 -12.75 -14.50
C PRO A 228 -20.49 -12.25 -13.46
N LEU A 229 -19.27 -12.81 -13.53
CA LEU A 229 -18.16 -12.42 -12.67
C LEU A 229 -17.16 -11.56 -13.44
N LEU A 230 -17.01 -10.30 -13.03
CA LEU A 230 -15.98 -9.40 -13.53
C LEU A 230 -14.73 -9.52 -12.63
N ILE A 231 -13.61 -9.93 -13.23
CA ILE A 231 -12.34 -10.08 -12.54
C ILE A 231 -11.39 -8.96 -12.98
N ALA A 232 -10.89 -8.18 -12.04
CA ALA A 232 -9.86 -7.18 -12.28
C ALA A 232 -8.50 -7.62 -11.71
N ASP A 233 -7.42 -7.00 -12.21
CA ASP A 233 -6.02 -7.21 -11.76
C ASP A 233 -5.47 -8.64 -11.99
N LEU A 234 -6.08 -9.40 -12.90
CA LEU A 234 -5.56 -10.69 -13.35
C LEU A 234 -5.59 -10.77 -14.88
N LYS A 235 -4.55 -11.37 -15.45
CA LYS A 235 -4.51 -11.68 -16.86
C LYS A 235 -5.37 -12.91 -17.16
N GLU A 236 -6.00 -12.92 -18.32
CA GLU A 236 -6.87 -14.00 -18.78
C GLU A 236 -6.16 -15.36 -18.78
N GLU A 237 -4.90 -15.41 -19.24
CA GLU A 237 -4.12 -16.63 -19.27
C GLU A 237 -3.91 -17.23 -17.87
N VAL A 238 -3.74 -16.37 -16.86
CA VAL A 238 -3.60 -16.81 -15.46
C VAL A 238 -4.91 -17.38 -14.94
N ILE A 239 -6.04 -16.76 -15.28
CA ILE A 239 -7.37 -17.27 -14.92
C ILE A 239 -7.59 -18.66 -15.53
N HIS A 240 -7.34 -18.82 -16.83
CA HIS A 240 -7.45 -20.12 -17.51
C HIS A 240 -6.53 -21.19 -16.92
N GLN A 241 -5.31 -20.82 -16.54
CA GLN A 241 -4.39 -21.75 -15.89
C GLN A 241 -4.93 -22.22 -14.53
N ILE A 242 -5.47 -21.31 -13.71
CA ILE A 242 -6.06 -21.67 -12.42
C ILE A 242 -7.28 -22.56 -12.60
N LEU A 243 -8.18 -22.24 -13.54
CA LEU A 243 -9.36 -23.06 -13.85
C LEU A 243 -8.98 -24.48 -14.21
N LYS A 244 -7.99 -24.64 -15.09
CA LYS A 244 -7.46 -25.94 -15.49
C LYS A 244 -6.85 -26.72 -14.31
N GLN A 245 -6.08 -26.05 -13.44
CA GLN A 245 -5.48 -26.68 -12.27
C GLN A 245 -6.52 -27.14 -11.23
N GLU A 246 -7.61 -26.42 -11.10
CA GLU A 246 -8.70 -26.73 -10.16
C GLU A 246 -9.75 -27.67 -10.78
N GLY A 247 -9.57 -28.11 -12.02
CA GLY A 247 -10.52 -29.01 -12.72
C GLY A 247 -11.89 -28.35 -12.98
N ILE A 248 -11.90 -27.02 -13.12
CA ILE A 248 -13.12 -26.25 -13.37
C ILE A 248 -13.27 -26.13 -14.89
N GLU A 249 -14.14 -26.95 -15.45
CA GLU A 249 -14.48 -26.90 -16.87
C GLU A 249 -15.76 -26.09 -17.08
N ASN A 250 -15.80 -25.30 -18.17
CA ASN A 250 -17.01 -24.62 -18.68
C ASN A 250 -17.69 -23.61 -17.72
N ILE A 251 -16.95 -22.64 -17.17
CA ILE A 251 -17.61 -21.47 -16.61
C ILE A 251 -18.02 -20.54 -17.77
N LYS A 252 -19.29 -20.68 -18.21
CA LYS A 252 -19.95 -19.67 -19.05
C LYS A 252 -20.19 -18.44 -18.17
N ASN A 253 -19.93 -17.22 -18.66
CA ASN A 253 -20.19 -15.93 -17.98
C ASN A 253 -19.06 -15.36 -17.10
N MET A 254 -17.80 -15.65 -17.40
CA MET A 254 -16.67 -14.82 -16.92
C MET A 254 -16.19 -13.88 -18.00
#